data_9d527eb3eb2ca5438e94967e3c4f23cb
#
_entry.id   9d527eb3eb2ca5438e94967e3c4f23cb
#
_cell.length_a   1.000
_cell.length_b   1.000
_cell.length_c   1.000
_cell.angle_alpha   90.00
_cell.angle_beta   90.00
_cell.angle_gamma   90.00
#
_symmetry.space_group_name_H-M   'P 1'
#
loop_
_entity.id
_entity.type
_entity.pdbx_description
1 polymer ?
#
loop_
_entity_poly.entity_id
_entity_poly.type
_entity_poly.pdbx_seq_one_letter_code
_entity_poly.pdbx_strand_id
1 'polypeptide(L)'
;MAITGEGTLAPKMETWKKWFKRPIAHMNALKKLYTMASTDVPVQQRQMAVSENNLRPHLIQFNRCRNVLLDGFKIRQSPFWTIHFYLCDGGIARNLDVYAHGHNNDGIDLEMSRNILIEKCKFDQGDDGVVIKSGRNQDAWRLNTPTENVVIRDCHIVNAHTLLGIGSEMSGGVRNIYMHHCEAQDSVFRLFFAKTNHRRGGFIENIWMKNVRAGRMQRIMEVDTDVLYQWRDLVPTYKDSVTTIRDLYMDSVCVNRAEVILDLKGDERLPINNVSVSYTH
;
A
#
# COMPACT_ATOMS: atom_id res chain seq x y z
N MET A 1 5.25 15.48 -15.07
CA MET A 1 4.10 14.92 -15.83
C MET A 1 2.83 15.29 -15.09
N ALA A 2 1.73 15.61 -15.83
CA ALA A 2 0.47 15.95 -15.17
C ALA A 2 -0.72 15.25 -15.84
N ILE A 3 -1.70 14.83 -15.03
CA ILE A 3 -3.06 14.45 -15.45
C ILE A 3 -4.00 15.33 -14.63
N THR A 4 -4.72 16.22 -15.30
CA THR A 4 -5.58 17.21 -14.65
C THR A 4 -6.91 17.35 -15.37
N GLY A 5 -7.93 17.84 -14.67
CA GLY A 5 -9.25 18.12 -15.22
C GLY A 5 -10.37 17.44 -14.44
N GLU A 6 -11.60 17.62 -14.89
CA GLU A 6 -12.81 17.13 -14.20
C GLU A 6 -13.40 15.86 -14.83
N GLY A 7 -12.70 15.27 -15.79
CA GLY A 7 -13.15 14.08 -16.51
C GLY A 7 -13.17 12.79 -15.66
N THR A 8 -13.63 11.71 -16.27
CA THR A 8 -13.68 10.38 -15.63
C THR A 8 -12.85 9.38 -16.44
N LEU A 9 -11.95 8.69 -15.76
CA LEU A 9 -11.26 7.51 -16.28
C LEU A 9 -12.03 6.25 -15.89
N ALA A 10 -12.49 5.51 -16.88
CA ALA A 10 -13.24 4.26 -16.68
C ALA A 10 -12.71 3.19 -17.64
N PRO A 11 -11.93 2.22 -17.16
CA PRO A 11 -11.39 1.16 -18.00
C PRO A 11 -12.47 0.17 -18.41
N LYS A 12 -12.27 -0.52 -19.55
CA LYS A 12 -13.09 -1.68 -19.92
C LYS A 12 -12.70 -2.87 -19.05
N MET A 13 -13.61 -3.32 -18.21
CA MET A 13 -13.33 -4.30 -17.14
C MET A 13 -13.59 -5.76 -17.51
N GLU A 14 -14.20 -6.07 -18.67
CA GLU A 14 -14.69 -7.41 -19.01
C GLU A 14 -13.57 -8.47 -19.01
N THR A 15 -12.41 -8.13 -19.53
CA THR A 15 -11.25 -9.00 -19.54
C THR A 15 -10.67 -9.17 -18.14
N TRP A 16 -10.50 -8.08 -17.42
CA TRP A 16 -9.80 -8.06 -16.14
C TRP A 16 -10.57 -8.72 -15.01
N LYS A 17 -11.90 -8.61 -15.01
CA LYS A 17 -12.78 -9.28 -14.01
C LYS A 17 -12.59 -10.78 -13.98
N LYS A 18 -12.34 -11.41 -15.13
CA LYS A 18 -12.07 -12.84 -15.23
C LYS A 18 -10.83 -13.28 -14.44
N TRP A 19 -9.87 -12.36 -14.23
CA TRP A 19 -8.60 -12.63 -13.58
C TRP A 19 -8.57 -12.20 -12.09
N PHE A 20 -9.66 -11.66 -11.56
CA PHE A 20 -9.77 -11.30 -10.14
C PHE A 20 -9.62 -12.50 -9.21
N LYS A 21 -10.08 -13.66 -9.61
CA LYS A 21 -9.96 -14.92 -8.84
C LYS A 21 -8.58 -15.58 -8.94
N ARG A 22 -7.59 -14.91 -9.53
CA ARG A 22 -6.22 -15.40 -9.72
C ARG A 22 -6.19 -16.79 -10.37
N PRO A 23 -6.39 -16.92 -11.68
CA PRO A 23 -6.28 -18.17 -12.41
C PRO A 23 -4.93 -18.88 -12.16
N ILE A 24 -4.84 -20.17 -12.39
CA ILE A 24 -3.61 -20.97 -12.24
C ILE A 24 -2.44 -20.33 -13.01
N ALA A 25 -2.69 -19.83 -14.23
CA ALA A 25 -1.69 -19.13 -15.03
C ALA A 25 -1.10 -17.91 -14.29
N HIS A 26 -1.93 -17.10 -13.63
CA HIS A 26 -1.49 -15.98 -12.80
C HIS A 26 -0.60 -16.44 -11.65
N MET A 27 -0.98 -17.48 -10.93
CA MET A 27 -0.19 -18.00 -9.81
C MET A 27 1.15 -18.57 -10.26
N ASN A 28 1.18 -19.29 -11.39
CA ASN A 28 2.41 -19.82 -11.98
C ASN A 28 3.34 -18.69 -12.45
N ALA A 29 2.79 -17.64 -13.06
CA ALA A 29 3.54 -16.47 -13.49
C ALA A 29 4.18 -15.74 -12.30
N LEU A 30 3.44 -15.56 -11.21
CA LEU A 30 3.98 -14.97 -9.98
C LEU A 30 5.09 -15.82 -9.37
N LYS A 31 4.90 -17.13 -9.27
CA LYS A 31 5.94 -18.04 -8.78
C LYS A 31 7.21 -17.95 -9.63
N LYS A 32 7.08 -17.96 -10.95
CA LYS A 32 8.20 -17.78 -11.89
C LYS A 32 8.90 -16.45 -11.67
N LEU A 33 8.15 -15.35 -11.59
CA LEU A 33 8.72 -14.00 -11.38
C LEU A 33 9.48 -13.91 -10.06
N TYR A 34 8.92 -14.42 -8.96
CA TYR A 34 9.57 -14.39 -7.66
C TYR A 34 10.80 -15.29 -7.61
N THR A 35 10.78 -16.44 -8.26
CA THR A 35 11.96 -17.29 -8.39
C THR A 35 13.08 -16.57 -9.16
N MET A 36 12.75 -15.98 -10.31
CA MET A 36 13.74 -15.19 -11.07
C MET A 36 14.31 -14.03 -10.27
N ALA A 37 13.49 -13.33 -9.46
CA ALA A 37 13.93 -12.24 -8.60
C ALA A 37 14.87 -12.72 -7.49
N SER A 38 14.59 -13.89 -6.89
CA SER A 38 15.38 -14.47 -5.80
C SER A 38 16.67 -15.15 -6.27
N THR A 39 16.79 -15.46 -7.56
CA THR A 39 17.98 -16.07 -8.20
C THR A 39 18.76 -15.11 -9.09
N ASP A 40 18.56 -13.81 -8.90
CA ASP A 40 19.30 -12.73 -9.55
C ASP A 40 19.20 -12.70 -11.10
N VAL A 41 18.15 -13.27 -11.69
CA VAL A 41 17.91 -13.10 -13.12
C VAL A 41 17.76 -11.61 -13.45
N PRO A 42 18.46 -11.07 -14.45
CA PRO A 42 18.36 -9.66 -14.81
C PRO A 42 16.92 -9.22 -15.15
N VAL A 43 16.51 -8.03 -14.70
CA VAL A 43 15.14 -7.52 -14.88
C VAL A 43 14.70 -7.54 -16.35
N GLN A 44 15.60 -7.21 -17.28
CA GLN A 44 15.34 -7.22 -18.72
C GLN A 44 14.92 -8.59 -19.28
N GLN A 45 15.26 -9.67 -18.56
CA GLN A 45 14.91 -11.04 -18.93
C GLN A 45 13.63 -11.53 -18.26
N ARG A 46 12.99 -10.72 -17.41
CA ARG A 46 11.78 -11.08 -16.65
C ARG A 46 10.52 -10.54 -17.33
N GLN A 47 10.34 -10.81 -18.61
CA GLN A 47 9.17 -10.36 -19.36
C GLN A 47 7.94 -11.17 -19.01
N MET A 48 7.05 -10.59 -18.21
CA MET A 48 5.85 -11.25 -17.68
C MET A 48 4.53 -10.70 -18.26
N ALA A 49 4.60 -9.57 -18.98
CA ALA A 49 3.42 -8.88 -19.52
C ALA A 49 2.93 -9.51 -20.82
N VAL A 50 2.59 -10.80 -20.77
CA VAL A 50 2.01 -11.57 -21.86
C VAL A 50 0.62 -12.07 -21.45
N SER A 51 -0.29 -12.21 -22.41
CA SER A 51 -1.71 -12.56 -22.17
C SER A 51 -1.88 -13.87 -21.42
N GLU A 52 -1.01 -14.85 -21.69
CA GLU A 52 -1.03 -16.20 -21.11
C GLU A 52 -0.80 -16.18 -19.59
N ASN A 53 -0.14 -15.18 -19.08
CA ASN A 53 0.14 -15.05 -17.65
C ASN A 53 -1.05 -14.52 -16.83
N ASN A 54 -2.08 -14.00 -17.48
CA ASN A 54 -3.28 -13.43 -16.84
C ASN A 54 -2.98 -12.43 -15.71
N LEU A 55 -1.91 -11.65 -15.85
CA LEU A 55 -1.56 -10.59 -14.90
C LEU A 55 -2.34 -9.32 -15.19
N ARG A 56 -2.87 -8.71 -14.13
CA ARG A 56 -3.66 -7.49 -14.22
C ARG A 56 -2.73 -6.25 -14.12
N PRO A 57 -2.88 -5.23 -14.99
CA PRO A 57 -2.11 -4.01 -14.89
C PRO A 57 -2.68 -3.09 -13.79
N HIS A 58 -1.85 -2.20 -13.26
CA HIS A 58 -2.32 -1.00 -12.58
C HIS A 58 -3.10 -0.12 -13.57
N LEU A 59 -4.06 0.67 -13.11
CA LEU A 59 -4.78 1.58 -14.01
C LEU A 59 -3.88 2.76 -14.42
N ILE A 60 -3.25 3.41 -13.45
CA ILE A 60 -2.29 4.48 -13.66
C ILE A 60 -0.99 4.10 -12.98
N GLN A 61 0.11 4.08 -13.71
CA GLN A 61 1.42 3.82 -13.15
C GLN A 61 2.45 4.87 -13.59
N PHE A 62 3.12 5.46 -12.62
CA PHE A 62 4.29 6.29 -12.83
C PHE A 62 5.53 5.51 -12.44
N ASN A 63 6.48 5.37 -13.35
CA ASN A 63 7.73 4.66 -13.12
C ASN A 63 8.90 5.60 -13.33
N ARG A 64 9.69 5.83 -12.26
CA ARG A 64 10.88 6.71 -12.26
C ARG A 64 10.57 8.14 -12.74
N CYS A 65 9.40 8.64 -12.39
CA CYS A 65 8.98 10.00 -12.73
C CYS A 65 9.39 11.02 -11.67
N ARG A 66 9.57 12.26 -12.10
CA ARG A 66 9.76 13.40 -11.21
C ARG A 66 8.63 14.40 -11.36
N ASN A 67 8.23 15.00 -10.23
CA ASN A 67 7.22 16.06 -10.21
C ASN A 67 5.91 15.67 -10.93
N VAL A 68 5.25 14.62 -10.43
CA VAL A 68 3.96 14.15 -10.96
C VAL A 68 2.83 14.97 -10.34
N LEU A 69 1.86 15.39 -11.14
CA LEU A 69 0.62 16.02 -10.68
C LEU A 69 -0.60 15.23 -11.16
N LEU A 70 -1.44 14.83 -10.22
CA LEU A 70 -2.79 14.31 -10.45
C LEU A 70 -3.78 15.27 -9.78
N ASP A 71 -4.73 15.86 -10.55
CA ASP A 71 -5.63 16.86 -9.99
C ASP A 71 -7.02 16.84 -10.62
N GLY A 72 -8.05 16.70 -9.80
CA GLY A 72 -9.44 17.06 -10.08
C GLY A 72 -10.29 16.00 -10.79
N PHE A 73 -9.75 14.90 -11.28
CA PHE A 73 -10.49 13.92 -12.06
C PHE A 73 -11.05 12.76 -11.22
N LYS A 74 -11.93 12.00 -11.85
CA LYS A 74 -12.59 10.84 -11.27
C LYS A 74 -12.03 9.54 -11.86
N ILE A 75 -11.96 8.49 -11.05
CA ILE A 75 -11.67 7.13 -11.49
C ILE A 75 -12.84 6.23 -11.14
N ARG A 76 -13.26 5.39 -12.09
CA ARG A 76 -14.34 4.42 -11.90
C ARG A 76 -13.88 3.06 -12.39
N GLN A 77 -13.46 2.25 -11.43
CA GLN A 77 -12.89 0.91 -11.56
C GLN A 77 -11.40 0.88 -11.94
N SER A 78 -10.76 -0.23 -11.55
CA SER A 78 -9.38 -0.54 -11.85
C SER A 78 -9.18 -2.05 -12.02
N PRO A 79 -8.29 -2.49 -12.89
CA PRO A 79 -7.93 -3.91 -12.99
C PRO A 79 -7.17 -4.46 -11.77
N PHE A 80 -6.39 -3.61 -11.10
CA PHE A 80 -5.52 -3.93 -9.97
C PHE A 80 -5.36 -2.68 -9.10
N TRP A 81 -4.20 -2.41 -8.48
CA TRP A 81 -3.94 -1.14 -7.78
C TRP A 81 -4.30 0.05 -8.68
N THR A 82 -5.01 1.01 -8.14
CA THR A 82 -5.61 2.04 -8.99
C THR A 82 -4.58 3.07 -9.46
N ILE A 83 -3.83 3.64 -8.52
CA ILE A 83 -2.77 4.61 -8.82
C ILE A 83 -1.48 4.10 -8.19
N HIS A 84 -0.42 3.95 -8.97
CA HIS A 84 0.86 3.43 -8.50
C HIS A 84 2.01 4.36 -8.84
N PHE A 85 2.72 4.82 -7.82
CA PHE A 85 3.98 5.55 -7.94
C PHE A 85 5.12 4.59 -7.65
N TYR A 86 5.98 4.35 -8.62
CA TYR A 86 7.13 3.45 -8.50
C TYR A 86 8.44 4.18 -8.80
N LEU A 87 9.33 4.24 -7.81
CA LEU A 87 10.62 4.94 -7.91
C LEU A 87 10.48 6.42 -8.31
N CYS A 88 9.45 7.09 -7.85
CA CYS A 88 9.17 8.49 -8.16
C CYS A 88 9.76 9.44 -7.12
N ASP A 89 10.11 10.66 -7.54
CA ASP A 89 10.60 11.73 -6.67
C ASP A 89 9.80 13.02 -6.93
N GLY A 90 9.02 13.41 -5.95
CA GLY A 90 8.08 14.53 -6.05
C GLY A 90 6.77 14.16 -6.75
N GLY A 91 5.66 14.32 -6.04
CA GLY A 91 4.33 14.05 -6.59
C GLY A 91 3.23 14.71 -5.76
N ILE A 92 2.17 15.09 -6.43
CA ILE A 92 0.95 15.59 -5.81
C ILE A 92 -0.22 14.84 -6.42
N ALA A 93 -1.04 14.20 -5.57
CA ALA A 93 -2.35 13.66 -5.92
C ALA A 93 -3.40 14.41 -5.11
N ARG A 94 -4.28 15.17 -5.77
CA ARG A 94 -5.27 15.96 -5.07
C ARG A 94 -6.61 16.04 -5.78
N ASN A 95 -7.66 16.30 -4.99
CA ASN A 95 -9.02 16.48 -5.47
C ASN A 95 -9.53 15.30 -6.34
N LEU A 96 -9.05 14.09 -6.07
CA LEU A 96 -9.44 12.89 -6.82
C LEU A 96 -10.66 12.24 -6.17
N ASP A 97 -11.55 11.68 -7.00
CA ASP A 97 -12.65 10.82 -6.58
C ASP A 97 -12.44 9.41 -7.17
N VAL A 98 -11.93 8.50 -6.35
CA VAL A 98 -11.46 7.18 -6.76
C VAL A 98 -12.41 6.10 -6.25
N TYR A 99 -13.06 5.40 -7.18
CA TYR A 99 -13.92 4.26 -6.91
C TYR A 99 -13.42 3.04 -7.66
N ALA A 100 -13.05 1.97 -6.96
CA ALA A 100 -12.66 0.70 -7.55
C ALA A 100 -12.91 -0.46 -6.60
N HIS A 101 -13.85 -1.33 -6.94
CA HIS A 101 -14.20 -2.51 -6.14
C HIS A 101 -13.87 -3.80 -6.89
N GLY A 102 -13.05 -4.62 -6.25
CA GLY A 102 -12.58 -5.90 -6.73
C GLY A 102 -11.36 -6.35 -5.95
N HIS A 103 -10.72 -7.40 -6.42
CA HIS A 103 -9.57 -7.97 -5.74
C HIS A 103 -8.29 -7.17 -5.98
N ASN A 104 -7.65 -6.70 -4.93
CA ASN A 104 -6.48 -5.81 -4.94
C ASN A 104 -6.75 -4.44 -5.62
N ASN A 105 -7.91 -3.86 -5.39
CA ASN A 105 -8.21 -2.52 -5.84
C ASN A 105 -7.88 -1.52 -4.73
N ASP A 106 -6.59 -1.37 -4.47
CA ASP A 106 -6.05 -0.34 -3.60
C ASP A 106 -6.23 1.03 -4.27
N GLY A 107 -6.41 2.09 -3.50
CA GLY A 107 -6.66 3.43 -4.03
C GLY A 107 -5.40 4.07 -4.62
N ILE A 108 -4.37 4.22 -3.79
CA ILE A 108 -3.08 4.76 -4.20
C ILE A 108 -1.95 4.03 -3.48
N ASP A 109 -1.02 3.50 -4.27
CA ASP A 109 0.17 2.80 -3.81
C ASP A 109 1.42 3.61 -4.09
N LEU A 110 2.19 3.89 -3.06
CA LEU A 110 3.49 4.52 -3.17
C LEU A 110 4.57 3.47 -2.92
N GLU A 111 5.40 3.19 -3.90
CA GLU A 111 6.43 2.17 -3.81
C GLU A 111 7.80 2.74 -4.17
N MET A 112 8.76 2.66 -3.26
CA MET A 112 10.13 3.20 -3.43
C MET A 112 10.11 4.67 -3.90
N SER A 113 9.14 5.44 -3.43
CA SER A 113 8.90 6.81 -3.88
C SER A 113 9.00 7.80 -2.72
N ARG A 114 9.31 9.06 -3.01
CA ARG A 114 9.53 10.06 -1.98
C ARG A 114 9.00 11.43 -2.35
N ASN A 115 8.82 12.27 -1.32
CA ASN A 115 8.35 13.66 -1.46
C ASN A 115 6.97 13.74 -2.12
N ILE A 116 6.00 12.96 -1.61
CA ILE A 116 4.66 12.84 -2.18
C ILE A 116 3.63 13.48 -1.25
N LEU A 117 2.75 14.28 -1.82
CA LEU A 117 1.56 14.82 -1.17
C LEU A 117 0.30 14.18 -1.73
N ILE A 118 -0.55 13.63 -0.85
CA ILE A 118 -1.91 13.18 -1.18
C ILE A 118 -2.87 14.05 -0.37
N GLU A 119 -3.73 14.81 -1.05
CA GLU A 119 -4.64 15.70 -0.34
C GLU A 119 -6.03 15.79 -0.96
N LYS A 120 -7.05 15.98 -0.13
CA LYS A 120 -8.43 16.23 -0.55
C LYS A 120 -8.95 15.18 -1.54
N CYS A 121 -8.52 13.93 -1.37
CA CYS A 121 -8.96 12.82 -2.19
C CYS A 121 -10.05 12.03 -1.49
N LYS A 122 -10.98 11.48 -2.29
CA LYS A 122 -11.99 10.53 -1.84
C LYS A 122 -11.66 9.15 -2.38
N PHE A 123 -11.61 8.17 -1.49
CA PHE A 123 -11.35 6.77 -1.81
C PHE A 123 -12.53 5.87 -1.42
N ASP A 124 -12.99 5.05 -2.35
CA ASP A 124 -14.02 4.03 -2.18
C ASP A 124 -13.51 2.74 -2.82
N GLN A 125 -12.83 1.89 -2.03
CA GLN A 125 -11.96 0.85 -2.52
C GLN A 125 -12.41 -0.54 -2.06
N GLY A 126 -12.11 -1.55 -2.88
CA GLY A 126 -12.31 -2.96 -2.55
C GLY A 126 -11.14 -3.60 -1.80
N ASP A 127 -10.05 -2.87 -1.61
CA ASP A 127 -8.88 -3.25 -0.82
C ASP A 127 -8.43 -2.03 0.02
N ASP A 128 -7.14 -1.78 0.20
CA ASP A 128 -6.65 -0.69 1.05
C ASP A 128 -6.86 0.72 0.40
N GLY A 129 -7.00 1.77 1.19
CA GLY A 129 -7.18 3.15 0.72
C GLY A 129 -5.86 3.77 0.22
N VAL A 130 -4.97 4.11 1.15
CA VAL A 130 -3.60 4.58 0.87
C VAL A 130 -2.61 3.55 1.34
N VAL A 131 -1.69 3.14 0.47
CA VAL A 131 -0.73 2.07 0.78
C VAL A 131 0.70 2.53 0.53
N ILE A 132 1.54 2.29 1.51
CA ILE A 132 2.97 2.58 1.43
C ILE A 132 3.73 1.26 1.30
N LYS A 133 4.44 1.10 0.21
CA LYS A 133 5.24 -0.07 -0.12
C LYS A 133 6.68 0.34 -0.45
N SER A 134 7.59 -0.61 -0.41
CA SER A 134 8.99 -0.35 -0.77
C SER A 134 9.66 -1.62 -1.31
N GLY A 135 8.95 -2.29 -2.21
CA GLY A 135 9.42 -3.46 -2.93
C GLY A 135 9.55 -4.74 -2.11
N ARG A 136 9.90 -5.79 -2.80
CA ARG A 136 9.89 -7.16 -2.27
C ARG A 136 11.27 -7.78 -2.25
N ASN A 137 11.74 -8.17 -1.05
CA ASN A 137 12.91 -9.03 -0.82
C ASN A 137 14.17 -8.58 -1.61
N GLN A 138 14.84 -9.49 -2.34
CA GLN A 138 16.10 -9.28 -3.02
C GLN A 138 16.10 -8.09 -3.97
N ASP A 139 15.04 -7.89 -4.76
CA ASP A 139 14.96 -6.74 -5.66
C ASP A 139 14.94 -5.42 -4.90
N ALA A 140 14.20 -5.36 -3.81
CA ALA A 140 14.15 -4.18 -2.97
C ALA A 140 15.48 -3.92 -2.25
N TRP A 141 16.13 -4.97 -1.77
CA TRP A 141 17.44 -4.83 -1.13
C TRP A 141 18.50 -4.35 -2.12
N ARG A 142 18.47 -4.82 -3.38
CA ARG A 142 19.38 -4.34 -4.44
C ARG A 142 19.14 -2.87 -4.78
N LEU A 143 17.89 -2.45 -4.86
CA LEU A 143 17.54 -1.05 -5.15
C LEU A 143 17.80 -0.13 -3.96
N ASN A 144 17.71 -0.66 -2.74
CA ASN A 144 17.96 0.04 -1.49
C ASN A 144 17.31 1.45 -1.44
N THR A 145 16.05 1.52 -1.84
CA THR A 145 15.31 2.78 -1.96
C THR A 145 14.08 2.73 -1.08
N PRO A 146 14.03 3.48 0.02
CA PRO A 146 12.85 3.54 0.86
C PRO A 146 11.72 4.36 0.22
N THR A 147 10.49 4.15 0.70
CA THR A 147 9.43 5.13 0.54
C THR A 147 9.45 6.07 1.73
N GLU A 148 9.58 7.36 1.47
CA GLU A 148 9.80 8.35 2.52
C GLU A 148 9.25 9.74 2.20
N ASN A 149 9.06 10.55 3.27
CA ASN A 149 8.61 11.94 3.16
C ASN A 149 7.27 12.05 2.44
N VAL A 150 6.26 11.37 2.98
CA VAL A 150 4.90 11.36 2.44
C VAL A 150 3.96 12.10 3.39
N VAL A 151 3.17 12.99 2.85
CA VAL A 151 2.09 13.67 3.56
C VAL A 151 0.75 13.26 2.95
N ILE A 152 -0.19 12.84 3.82
CA ILE A 152 -1.56 12.47 3.45
C ILE A 152 -2.48 13.33 4.29
N ARG A 153 -3.33 14.15 3.66
CA ARG A 153 -4.18 15.06 4.42
C ARG A 153 -5.54 15.32 3.78
N ASP A 154 -6.48 15.66 4.63
CA ASP A 154 -7.83 16.08 4.20
C ASP A 154 -8.51 15.08 3.27
N CYS A 155 -8.17 13.77 3.42
CA CYS A 155 -8.72 12.70 2.61
C CYS A 155 -9.92 12.03 3.30
N HIS A 156 -10.85 11.55 2.49
CA HIS A 156 -12.05 10.87 2.94
C HIS A 156 -12.13 9.46 2.37
N ILE A 157 -12.16 8.45 3.25
CA ILE A 157 -12.22 7.04 2.87
C ILE A 157 -13.61 6.49 3.16
N VAL A 158 -14.32 6.12 2.10
CA VAL A 158 -15.68 5.58 2.16
C VAL A 158 -15.66 4.10 2.49
N ASN A 159 -14.96 3.31 1.70
CA ASN A 159 -14.70 1.89 1.92
C ASN A 159 -13.22 1.59 1.73
N ALA A 160 -12.68 0.73 2.57
CA ALA A 160 -11.35 0.13 2.39
C ALA A 160 -11.13 -0.99 3.41
N HIS A 161 -10.18 -1.88 3.15
CA HIS A 161 -9.69 -2.77 4.19
C HIS A 161 -8.91 -1.97 5.25
N THR A 162 -8.12 -1.00 4.83
CA THR A 162 -7.31 -0.15 5.72
C THR A 162 -7.26 1.28 5.18
N LEU A 163 -7.36 2.29 6.06
CA LEU A 163 -7.18 3.68 5.68
C LEU A 163 -5.71 3.92 5.26
N LEU A 164 -4.74 3.60 6.14
CA LEU A 164 -3.30 3.67 5.86
C LEU A 164 -2.66 2.30 6.06
N GLY A 165 -2.33 1.63 4.96
CA GLY A 165 -1.60 0.36 4.95
C GLY A 165 -0.10 0.56 4.71
N ILE A 166 0.75 -0.20 5.41
CA ILE A 166 2.17 -0.32 5.10
C ILE A 166 2.46 -1.78 4.77
N GLY A 167 3.02 -2.02 3.57
CA GLY A 167 3.39 -3.37 3.14
C GLY A 167 2.28 -4.13 2.42
N SER A 168 2.38 -5.47 2.34
CA SER A 168 3.49 -6.30 2.86
C SER A 168 4.80 -6.20 2.07
N GLU A 169 4.82 -5.55 0.91
CA GLU A 169 6.01 -5.30 0.10
C GLU A 169 6.70 -4.03 0.62
N MET A 170 7.62 -4.17 1.59
CA MET A 170 8.27 -3.01 2.24
C MET A 170 9.76 -3.24 2.53
N SER A 171 10.42 -4.10 1.76
CA SER A 171 11.79 -4.54 2.01
C SER A 171 12.86 -3.46 1.82
N GLY A 172 12.57 -2.39 1.08
CA GLY A 172 13.45 -1.22 0.95
C GLY A 172 13.34 -0.22 2.11
N GLY A 173 12.39 -0.44 3.01
CA GLY A 173 12.13 0.44 4.15
C GLY A 173 11.06 1.52 3.89
N VAL A 174 10.41 1.95 4.97
CA VAL A 174 9.38 3.00 4.98
C VAL A 174 9.66 3.94 6.13
N ARG A 175 9.70 5.25 5.89
CA ARG A 175 9.87 6.24 6.95
C ARG A 175 9.28 7.61 6.63
N ASN A 176 9.07 8.40 7.68
CA ASN A 176 8.59 9.78 7.56
C ASN A 176 7.26 9.87 6.81
N ILE A 177 6.27 9.10 7.27
CA ILE A 177 4.90 9.11 6.74
C ILE A 177 4.03 9.90 7.71
N TYR A 178 3.38 10.93 7.24
CA TYR A 178 2.57 11.80 8.04
C TYR A 178 1.15 11.93 7.49
N MET A 179 0.17 11.37 8.21
CA MET A 179 -1.25 11.46 7.88
C MET A 179 -1.98 12.36 8.87
N HIS A 180 -2.78 13.31 8.35
CA HIS A 180 -3.58 14.15 9.24
C HIS A 180 -4.88 14.67 8.63
N HIS A 181 -5.84 15.00 9.51
CA HIS A 181 -7.16 15.53 9.12
C HIS A 181 -7.89 14.65 8.10
N CYS A 182 -7.74 13.33 8.22
CA CYS A 182 -8.43 12.36 7.36
C CYS A 182 -9.65 11.78 8.09
N GLU A 183 -10.61 11.31 7.29
CA GLU A 183 -11.84 10.71 7.79
C GLU A 183 -12.07 9.35 7.15
N ALA A 184 -12.55 8.39 7.96
CA ALA A 184 -12.91 7.04 7.50
C ALA A 184 -14.34 6.69 7.94
N GLN A 185 -15.14 6.11 7.03
CA GLN A 185 -16.51 5.67 7.33
C GLN A 185 -16.52 4.27 7.99
N ASP A 186 -17.72 3.84 8.42
CA ASP A 186 -17.95 2.56 9.12
C ASP A 186 -17.57 1.31 8.32
N SER A 187 -17.43 1.42 7.01
CA SER A 187 -17.03 0.34 6.11
C SER A 187 -15.52 0.20 5.92
N VAL A 188 -14.72 0.98 6.65
CA VAL A 188 -13.27 0.81 6.72
C VAL A 188 -12.93 -0.07 7.92
N PHE A 189 -12.18 -1.17 7.72
CA PHE A 189 -11.97 -2.13 8.80
C PHE A 189 -10.88 -1.72 9.77
N ARG A 190 -9.80 -1.06 9.27
CA ARG A 190 -8.64 -0.64 10.07
C ARG A 190 -8.26 0.80 9.77
N LEU A 191 -7.84 1.54 10.78
CA LEU A 191 -7.20 2.84 10.52
C LEU A 191 -5.78 2.67 10.03
N PHE A 192 -5.00 1.83 10.71
CA PHE A 192 -3.60 1.59 10.39
C PHE A 192 -3.29 0.10 10.40
N PHE A 193 -2.56 -0.37 9.39
CA PHE A 193 -2.05 -1.72 9.34
C PHE A 193 -0.62 -1.78 8.77
N ALA A 194 0.35 -2.09 9.61
CA ALA A 194 1.70 -2.43 9.19
C ALA A 194 1.84 -3.95 9.06
N LYS A 195 1.98 -4.43 7.83
CA LYS A 195 2.10 -5.85 7.50
C LYS A 195 3.47 -6.16 6.92
N THR A 196 4.17 -7.10 7.55
CA THR A 196 5.48 -7.59 7.09
C THR A 196 5.62 -9.08 7.36
N ASN A 197 6.77 -9.66 7.08
CA ASN A 197 7.10 -11.04 7.42
C ASN A 197 8.61 -11.25 7.50
N HIS A 198 9.02 -12.44 7.95
CA HIS A 198 10.42 -12.79 8.15
C HIS A 198 11.28 -12.90 6.87
N ARG A 199 10.74 -12.53 5.72
CA ARG A 199 11.45 -12.52 4.44
C ARG A 199 11.69 -11.11 3.90
N ARG A 200 11.19 -10.09 4.61
CA ARG A 200 11.17 -8.70 4.13
C ARG A 200 12.43 -7.93 4.52
N GLY A 201 12.87 -8.02 5.75
CA GLY A 201 13.87 -7.09 6.27
C GLY A 201 13.39 -5.66 6.22
N GLY A 202 14.30 -4.72 5.99
CA GLY A 202 13.97 -3.30 5.92
C GLY A 202 13.50 -2.73 7.25
N PHE A 203 12.78 -1.62 7.19
CA PHE A 203 12.31 -0.90 8.37
C PHE A 203 10.98 -0.20 8.13
N ILE A 204 10.25 0.03 9.22
CA ILE A 204 9.07 0.91 9.30
C ILE A 204 9.32 1.84 10.48
N GLU A 205 9.51 3.13 10.22
CA GLU A 205 9.88 4.09 11.26
C GLU A 205 9.32 5.49 11.02
N ASN A 206 9.06 6.21 12.12
CA ASN A 206 8.58 7.57 12.10
C ASN A 206 7.27 7.73 11.29
N ILE A 207 6.23 7.02 11.76
CA ILE A 207 4.89 7.04 11.17
C ILE A 207 3.96 7.82 12.08
N TRP A 208 3.30 8.83 11.55
CA TRP A 208 2.41 9.71 12.29
C TRP A 208 0.99 9.68 11.73
N MET A 209 0.02 9.53 12.60
CA MET A 209 -1.39 9.73 12.31
C MET A 209 -1.94 10.74 13.32
N LYS A 210 -2.44 11.89 12.83
CA LYS A 210 -2.89 12.98 13.69
C LYS A 210 -4.22 13.56 13.26
N ASN A 211 -5.10 13.89 14.24
CA ASN A 211 -6.42 14.48 13.97
C ASN A 211 -7.21 13.66 12.94
N VAL A 212 -7.30 12.35 13.13
CA VAL A 212 -8.06 11.44 12.26
C VAL A 212 -9.37 11.07 12.94
N ARG A 213 -10.45 11.11 12.17
CA ARG A 213 -11.78 10.70 12.63
C ARG A 213 -12.21 9.43 11.92
N ALA A 214 -12.85 8.54 12.65
CA ALA A 214 -13.38 7.32 12.08
C ALA A 214 -14.72 6.92 12.71
N GLY A 215 -15.52 6.23 11.94
CA GLY A 215 -16.73 5.62 12.39
C GLY A 215 -16.46 4.34 13.19
N ARG A 216 -17.09 3.24 12.78
CA ARG A 216 -16.89 1.93 13.40
C ARG A 216 -15.71 1.22 12.74
N MET A 217 -14.76 0.71 13.56
CA MET A 217 -13.58 0.00 13.13
C MET A 217 -13.50 -1.40 13.75
N GLN A 218 -12.88 -2.34 13.08
CA GLN A 218 -12.46 -3.59 13.71
C GLN A 218 -11.19 -3.34 14.54
N ARG A 219 -10.19 -2.66 13.97
CA ARG A 219 -8.93 -2.32 14.64
C ARG A 219 -8.52 -0.89 14.38
N ILE A 220 -7.99 -0.24 15.38
CA ILE A 220 -7.39 1.09 15.20
C ILE A 220 -5.96 0.95 14.68
N MET A 221 -5.09 0.27 15.42
CA MET A 221 -3.71 -0.01 14.98
C MET A 221 -3.46 -1.52 14.99
N GLU A 222 -3.05 -2.03 13.86
CA GLU A 222 -2.58 -3.41 13.73
C GLU A 222 -1.16 -3.43 13.18
N VAL A 223 -0.29 -4.22 13.81
CA VAL A 223 1.05 -4.55 13.33
C VAL A 223 1.19 -6.07 13.34
N ASP A 224 1.54 -6.66 12.22
CA ASP A 224 1.74 -8.10 12.12
C ASP A 224 3.02 -8.41 11.34
N THR A 225 3.96 -9.08 12.02
CA THR A 225 5.28 -9.42 11.47
C THR A 225 5.36 -10.82 10.86
N ASP A 226 4.25 -11.54 10.74
CA ASP A 226 4.21 -12.85 10.08
C ASP A 226 3.10 -12.96 9.01
N VAL A 227 2.90 -11.90 8.24
CA VAL A 227 1.90 -11.89 7.17
C VAL A 227 2.48 -12.50 5.91
N LEU A 228 2.19 -13.77 5.65
CA LEU A 228 2.66 -14.49 4.46
C LEU A 228 1.53 -14.85 3.49
N TYR A 229 0.28 -14.92 3.96
CA TYR A 229 -0.88 -15.33 3.17
C TYR A 229 -0.56 -16.57 2.29
N GLN A 230 -1.12 -16.62 1.08
CA GLN A 230 -0.85 -17.66 0.08
C GLN A 230 0.57 -17.57 -0.53
N TRP A 231 1.35 -16.57 -0.21
CA TRP A 231 2.70 -16.38 -0.74
C TRP A 231 3.76 -17.27 -0.09
N ARG A 232 3.43 -17.91 1.02
CA ARG A 232 4.35 -18.78 1.77
C ARG A 232 5.04 -19.80 0.87
N ASP A 233 4.28 -20.44 -0.01
CA ASP A 233 4.77 -21.52 -0.89
C ASP A 233 5.20 -21.03 -2.28
N LEU A 234 4.99 -19.76 -2.60
CA LEU A 234 5.33 -19.20 -3.92
C LEU A 234 6.79 -18.80 -4.07
N VAL A 235 7.50 -18.59 -2.96
CA VAL A 235 8.92 -18.19 -2.99
C VAL A 235 9.75 -19.35 -2.48
N PRO A 236 10.32 -20.18 -3.38
CA PRO A 236 11.05 -21.39 -3.00
C PRO A 236 12.32 -21.12 -2.23
N THR A 237 12.92 -19.95 -2.46
CA THR A 237 14.12 -19.51 -1.75
C THR A 237 13.83 -18.26 -0.98
N TYR A 238 14.24 -18.19 0.29
CA TYR A 238 14.19 -16.96 1.04
C TYR A 238 15.37 -16.84 1.99
N LYS A 239 15.71 -15.61 2.28
CA LYS A 239 16.62 -15.25 3.36
C LYS A 239 15.78 -14.77 4.53
N ASP A 240 16.01 -15.34 5.70
CA ASP A 240 15.36 -14.86 6.92
C ASP A 240 15.85 -13.44 7.22
N SER A 241 14.93 -12.50 7.30
CA SER A 241 15.24 -11.08 7.47
C SER A 241 14.08 -10.38 8.18
N VAL A 242 14.26 -10.06 9.44
CA VAL A 242 13.27 -9.40 10.28
C VAL A 242 13.22 -7.91 9.97
N THR A 243 12.04 -7.33 10.07
CA THR A 243 11.80 -5.90 9.86
C THR A 243 11.96 -5.12 11.16
N THR A 244 12.72 -4.03 11.15
CA THR A 244 12.73 -3.06 12.27
C THR A 244 11.45 -2.24 12.24
N ILE A 245 10.72 -2.19 13.37
CA ILE A 245 9.49 -1.39 13.50
C ILE A 245 9.59 -0.52 14.74
N ARG A 246 9.53 0.81 14.53
CA ARG A 246 9.63 1.78 15.63
C ARG A 246 9.01 3.11 15.30
N ASP A 247 8.78 3.90 16.35
CA ASP A 247 8.35 5.29 16.23
C ASP A 247 6.99 5.41 15.51
N LEU A 248 5.98 4.72 16.05
CA LEU A 248 4.60 4.76 15.56
C LEU A 248 3.75 5.64 16.47
N TYR A 249 3.18 6.71 15.93
CA TYR A 249 2.47 7.71 16.70
C TYR A 249 1.04 7.94 16.18
N MET A 250 0.08 7.83 17.07
CA MET A 250 -1.29 8.30 16.87
C MET A 250 -1.62 9.37 17.89
N ASP A 251 -1.97 10.56 17.43
CA ASP A 251 -2.33 11.71 18.26
C ASP A 251 -3.67 12.29 17.83
N SER A 252 -4.55 12.52 18.79
CA SER A 252 -5.87 13.12 18.55
C SER A 252 -6.69 12.30 17.52
N VAL A 253 -6.68 10.97 17.68
CA VAL A 253 -7.48 10.06 16.88
C VAL A 253 -8.82 9.81 17.57
N CYS A 254 -9.92 10.07 16.88
CA CYS A 254 -11.27 9.89 17.39
C CYS A 254 -11.98 8.78 16.59
N VAL A 255 -12.38 7.71 17.27
CA VAL A 255 -13.07 6.56 16.68
C VAL A 255 -14.38 6.33 17.45
N ASN A 256 -15.52 6.33 16.75
CA ASN A 256 -16.81 6.16 17.39
C ASN A 256 -16.95 4.79 18.08
N ARG A 257 -16.38 3.74 17.48
CA ARG A 257 -16.37 2.39 18.06
C ARG A 257 -15.25 1.56 17.45
N ALA A 258 -14.49 0.86 18.29
CA ALA A 258 -13.49 -0.13 17.86
C ALA A 258 -13.66 -1.44 18.61
N GLU A 259 -13.37 -2.56 17.95
CA GLU A 259 -13.32 -3.88 18.61
C GLU A 259 -11.97 -4.08 19.29
N VAL A 260 -10.90 -3.63 18.64
CA VAL A 260 -9.52 -3.70 19.16
C VAL A 260 -8.82 -2.37 18.93
N ILE A 261 -8.20 -1.85 19.96
CA ILE A 261 -7.44 -0.60 19.88
C ILE A 261 -6.04 -0.86 19.32
N LEU A 262 -5.31 -1.80 19.91
CA LEU A 262 -3.94 -2.16 19.53
C LEU A 262 -3.83 -3.68 19.39
N ASP A 263 -3.42 -4.15 18.20
CA ASP A 263 -3.06 -5.54 17.91
C ASP A 263 -1.62 -5.56 17.39
N LEU A 264 -0.65 -5.71 18.29
CA LEU A 264 0.76 -5.60 17.97
C LEU A 264 1.44 -6.98 18.08
N LYS A 265 1.71 -7.58 16.92
CA LYS A 265 2.43 -8.85 16.80
C LYS A 265 3.83 -8.58 16.28
N GLY A 266 4.78 -8.48 17.20
CA GLY A 266 6.20 -8.29 16.92
C GLY A 266 6.96 -9.61 16.74
N ASP A 267 8.27 -9.51 16.52
CA ASP A 267 9.23 -10.60 16.53
C ASP A 267 10.15 -10.46 17.76
N GLU A 268 10.37 -11.53 18.50
CA GLU A 268 11.19 -11.50 19.72
C GLU A 268 12.64 -11.04 19.45
N ARG A 269 13.15 -11.32 18.26
CA ARG A 269 14.51 -10.92 17.83
C ARG A 269 14.63 -9.43 17.59
N LEU A 270 13.50 -8.78 17.27
CA LEU A 270 13.45 -7.37 16.92
C LEU A 270 12.10 -6.76 17.35
N PRO A 271 11.93 -6.50 18.66
CA PRO A 271 10.67 -6.00 19.20
C PRO A 271 10.24 -4.67 18.60
N ILE A 272 8.94 -4.46 18.52
CA ILE A 272 8.37 -3.16 18.15
C ILE A 272 8.68 -2.15 19.24
N ASN A 273 9.24 -1.01 18.89
CA ASN A 273 9.68 0.01 19.84
C ASN A 273 8.96 1.35 19.62
N ASN A 274 8.77 2.07 20.71
CA ASN A 274 8.26 3.44 20.74
C ASN A 274 6.93 3.59 19.99
N VAL A 275 5.89 3.00 20.55
CA VAL A 275 4.50 3.13 20.07
C VAL A 275 3.74 4.04 21.02
N SER A 276 3.17 5.11 20.52
CA SER A 276 2.36 6.06 21.30
C SER A 276 1.00 6.26 20.66
N VAL A 277 -0.04 6.10 21.45
CA VAL A 277 -1.42 6.30 21.01
C VAL A 277 -2.14 7.18 22.01
N SER A 278 -2.57 8.34 21.59
CA SER A 278 -3.43 9.23 22.37
C SER A 278 -4.77 9.43 21.69
N TYR A 279 -5.83 9.39 22.47
CA TYR A 279 -7.20 9.64 22.01
C TYR A 279 -7.78 10.87 22.65
N THR A 280 -8.65 11.54 21.92
CA THR A 280 -9.68 12.41 22.49
C THR A 280 -10.99 11.65 22.45
N HIS A 281 -11.62 11.54 23.60
CA HIS A 281 -12.97 10.96 23.73
C HIS A 281 -14.00 11.84 23.05
#